data_90f81aaf67a1b2bfb28eb812aa9fcfc0
#
_entry.id   90f81aaf67a1b2bfb28eb812aa9fcfc0
#
_cell.length_a   1.000
_cell.length_b   1.000
_cell.length_c   1.000
_cell.angle_alpha   90.00
_cell.angle_beta   90.00
_cell.angle_gamma   90.00
#
_symmetry.space_group_name_H-M   'P 1'
#
loop_
_entity.id
_entity.type
_entity.pdbx_description
1 polymer ?
#
loop_
_entity_poly.entity_id
_entity_poly.type
_entity_poly.pdbx_seq_one_letter_code
_entity_poly.pdbx_strand_id
1 'polypeptide(L)'
;MERVERKLCTAVYFSRFSREAPPFRLSAKSEIASASSDHLWPHGTLHDNSCNPAFNRKLCHLLNYKPDLRVLDLGCSGGAFVRSILEDGYTAIGLEGSDVSKKLQGGEWGAIPLHLFTCDIAAPFTICFAQGKSVLFDVVTAWEVLEHIPEQMISGLADNIFRNLREGGFFIASVATFRDSNPISGAVYHCTVKSREWWLEKFSEKGFEEFHGHSFQTGDWVRGNGKGLTDWHPDDGHGFHLVLRKR
;
A
#
# COMPACT_ATOMS: atom_id res chain seq x y z
N MET A 1 18.10 1.99 28.10
CA MET A 1 19.12 2.45 27.15
C MET A 1 18.72 2.16 25.69
N GLU A 2 18.34 0.95 25.32
CA GLU A 2 17.94 0.60 23.93
C GLU A 2 16.84 1.49 23.30
N ARG A 3 15.87 1.96 24.11
CA ARG A 3 14.76 2.79 23.59
C ARG A 3 15.16 4.23 23.26
N VAL A 4 16.22 4.73 23.88
CA VAL A 4 16.77 6.08 23.64
C VAL A 4 17.70 6.06 22.44
N GLU A 5 18.51 5.01 22.30
CA GLU A 5 19.41 4.84 21.14
C GLU A 5 18.64 4.64 19.84
N ARG A 6 17.54 3.87 19.84
CA ARG A 6 16.66 3.73 18.66
C ARG A 6 16.05 5.08 18.24
N LYS A 7 15.57 5.89 19.18
CA LYS A 7 15.03 7.23 18.87
C LYS A 7 16.08 8.18 18.31
N LEU A 8 17.30 8.12 18.79
CA LEU A 8 18.41 8.95 18.28
C LEU A 8 18.86 8.48 16.88
N CYS A 9 18.96 7.18 16.61
CA CYS A 9 19.23 6.64 15.28
C CYS A 9 18.16 7.04 14.28
N THR A 10 16.88 6.93 14.66
CA THR A 10 15.75 7.30 13.80
C THR A 10 15.77 8.81 13.49
N ALA A 11 16.01 9.67 14.48
CA ALA A 11 16.08 11.13 14.27
C ALA A 11 17.27 11.53 13.38
N VAL A 12 18.42 10.88 13.53
CA VAL A 12 19.62 11.12 12.69
C VAL A 12 19.40 10.60 11.27
N TYR A 13 18.76 9.46 11.10
CA TYR A 13 18.41 8.91 9.80
C TYR A 13 17.48 9.88 9.03
N PHE A 14 16.39 10.34 9.64
CA PHE A 14 15.46 11.27 9.00
C PHE A 14 15.99 12.68 8.79
N SER A 15 16.87 13.20 9.67
CA SER A 15 17.52 14.50 9.45
C SER A 15 18.49 14.51 8.27
N ARG A 16 19.05 13.37 7.89
CA ARG A 16 19.89 13.21 6.72
C ARG A 16 19.12 13.28 5.41
N PHE A 17 17.89 12.71 5.37
CA PHE A 17 17.06 12.69 4.16
C PHE A 17 16.43 14.04 3.80
N SER A 18 16.29 14.97 4.74
CA SER A 18 15.66 16.28 4.49
C SER A 18 16.55 17.27 3.71
N ARG A 19 17.81 16.94 3.44
CA ARG A 19 18.78 17.84 2.76
C ARG A 19 19.33 17.29 1.45
N GLU A 20 19.06 16.04 1.11
CA GLU A 20 19.52 15.41 -0.13
C GLU A 20 18.43 15.49 -1.21
N ALA A 21 18.85 15.46 -2.47
CA ALA A 21 17.88 15.34 -3.58
C ALA A 21 17.04 14.07 -3.41
N PRO A 22 15.74 14.09 -3.73
CA PRO A 22 14.87 12.95 -3.55
C PRO A 22 15.47 11.70 -4.21
N PRO A 23 15.60 10.59 -3.46
CA PRO A 23 16.21 9.36 -3.99
C PRO A 23 15.37 8.72 -5.10
N PHE A 24 14.08 9.10 -5.16
CA PHE A 24 13.11 8.60 -6.12
C PHE A 24 12.40 9.72 -6.85
N ARG A 25 11.94 9.42 -8.07
CA ARG A 25 11.07 10.27 -8.87
C ARG A 25 9.88 9.46 -9.36
N LEU A 26 8.69 10.02 -9.22
CA LEU A 26 7.46 9.48 -9.77
C LEU A 26 7.17 10.21 -11.10
N SER A 27 6.86 9.45 -12.15
CA SER A 27 6.21 9.93 -13.37
C SER A 27 4.85 9.26 -13.44
N ALA A 28 3.78 10.01 -13.29
CA ALA A 28 2.41 9.53 -13.31
C ALA A 28 1.58 10.25 -14.37
N LYS A 29 0.68 9.53 -15.03
CA LYS A 29 -0.28 10.10 -15.97
C LYS A 29 -1.30 11.00 -15.26
N SER A 30 -1.66 10.64 -14.03
CA SER A 30 -2.55 11.39 -13.15
C SER A 30 -2.01 11.34 -11.72
N GLU A 31 -1.94 12.49 -11.05
CA GLU A 31 -1.54 12.57 -9.64
C GLU A 31 -2.70 12.31 -8.70
N ILE A 32 -3.93 12.57 -9.13
CA ILE A 32 -5.14 12.44 -8.29
C ILE A 32 -6.07 11.40 -8.89
N ALA A 33 -6.55 10.49 -8.06
CA ALA A 33 -7.50 9.43 -8.42
C ALA A 33 -8.93 9.97 -8.58
N SER A 34 -9.14 10.88 -9.54
CA SER A 34 -10.39 11.62 -9.72
C SER A 34 -11.63 10.76 -10.03
N ALA A 35 -11.43 9.50 -10.39
CA ALA A 35 -12.50 8.52 -10.58
C ALA A 35 -12.97 7.86 -9.26
N SER A 36 -12.23 8.02 -8.16
CA SER A 36 -12.62 7.56 -6.83
C SER A 36 -13.32 8.67 -6.06
N SER A 37 -14.37 8.33 -5.31
CA SER A 37 -15.07 9.28 -4.43
C SER A 37 -14.19 9.81 -3.29
N ASP A 38 -13.11 9.10 -2.95
CA ASP A 38 -12.19 9.46 -1.89
C ASP A 38 -11.17 10.53 -2.26
N HIS A 39 -11.06 10.89 -3.54
CA HIS A 39 -9.96 11.77 -4.00
C HIS A 39 -10.01 13.19 -3.43
N LEU A 40 -11.20 13.75 -3.20
CA LEU A 40 -11.34 15.12 -2.68
C LEU A 40 -11.37 15.16 -1.16
N TRP A 41 -12.04 14.20 -0.54
CA TRP A 41 -12.17 14.10 0.90
C TRP A 41 -12.14 12.62 1.30
N PRO A 42 -10.96 12.07 1.53
CA PRO A 42 -10.80 10.64 1.74
C PRO A 42 -11.59 10.15 2.96
N HIS A 43 -12.49 9.19 2.73
CA HIS A 43 -13.25 8.54 3.79
C HIS A 43 -12.34 7.58 4.56
N GLY A 44 -12.14 7.86 5.84
CA GLY A 44 -11.25 7.06 6.69
C GLY A 44 -9.74 7.31 6.48
N THR A 45 -9.30 7.63 5.28
CA THR A 45 -7.88 7.81 4.94
C THR A 45 -7.18 8.88 5.77
N LEU A 46 -7.85 10.00 6.09
CA LEU A 46 -7.27 11.06 6.92
C LEU A 46 -6.92 10.62 8.35
N HIS A 47 -7.59 9.59 8.84
CA HIS A 47 -7.41 9.09 10.20
C HIS A 47 -6.61 7.78 10.25
N ASP A 48 -6.35 7.20 9.09
CA ASP A 48 -5.59 5.98 9.01
C ASP A 48 -4.09 6.25 8.94
N ASN A 49 -3.39 5.72 9.91
CA ASN A 49 -1.93 5.72 9.96
C ASN A 49 -1.46 4.37 10.55
N SER A 50 -1.98 3.28 10.00
CA SER A 50 -1.78 1.92 10.51
C SER A 50 -0.45 1.35 10.05
N CYS A 51 0.18 0.57 10.94
CA CYS A 51 1.28 -0.33 10.64
C CYS A 51 1.21 -1.55 11.55
N ASN A 52 1.83 -2.65 11.17
CA ASN A 52 1.90 -3.84 12.01
C ASN A 52 3.30 -4.46 11.96
N PRO A 53 4.10 -4.34 13.05
CA PRO A 53 5.42 -4.95 13.11
C PRO A 53 5.42 -6.48 12.99
N ALA A 54 4.28 -7.15 13.29
CA ALA A 54 4.17 -8.60 13.09
C ALA A 54 4.15 -8.93 11.59
N PHE A 55 3.44 -8.12 10.78
CA PHE A 55 3.46 -8.22 9.32
C PHE A 55 4.89 -8.06 8.79
N ASN A 56 5.58 -6.97 9.18
CA ASN A 56 6.94 -6.70 8.72
C ASN A 56 7.88 -7.89 8.99
N ARG A 57 7.86 -8.45 10.22
CA ARG A 57 8.69 -9.62 10.56
C ARG A 57 8.39 -10.84 9.69
N LYS A 58 7.11 -11.14 9.44
CA LYS A 58 6.70 -12.27 8.60
C LYS A 58 7.00 -12.03 7.13
N LEU A 59 6.88 -10.79 6.66
CA LEU A 59 7.29 -10.39 5.32
C LEU A 59 8.79 -10.60 5.11
N CYS A 60 9.62 -10.16 6.06
CA CYS A 60 11.07 -10.40 6.02
C CYS A 60 11.40 -11.89 5.99
N HIS A 61 10.71 -12.70 6.80
CA HIS A 61 10.87 -14.15 6.79
C HIS A 61 10.46 -14.77 5.44
N LEU A 62 9.32 -14.35 4.86
CA LEU A 62 8.86 -14.80 3.55
C LEU A 62 9.91 -14.56 2.45
N LEU A 63 10.65 -13.45 2.55
CA LEU A 63 11.67 -13.04 1.60
C LEU A 63 13.11 -13.41 2.06
N ASN A 64 13.25 -14.36 2.98
CA ASN A 64 14.52 -14.83 3.51
C ASN A 64 15.45 -13.68 3.97
N TYR A 65 14.89 -12.65 4.63
CA TYR A 65 15.62 -11.50 5.16
C TYR A 65 16.49 -10.80 4.11
N LYS A 66 15.95 -10.65 2.90
CA LYS A 66 16.64 -10.02 1.78
C LYS A 66 17.15 -8.61 2.16
N PRO A 67 18.46 -8.30 2.06
CA PRO A 67 19.04 -7.05 2.57
C PRO A 67 18.55 -5.79 1.85
N ASP A 68 18.27 -5.88 0.55
CA ASP A 68 17.82 -4.78 -0.31
C ASP A 68 16.33 -4.87 -0.64
N LEU A 69 15.52 -5.35 0.31
CA LEU A 69 14.07 -5.45 0.19
C LEU A 69 13.46 -4.09 -0.17
N ARG A 70 12.58 -4.08 -1.16
CA ARG A 70 11.85 -2.90 -1.62
C ARG A 70 10.35 -3.15 -1.60
N VAL A 71 9.63 -2.25 -0.96
CA VAL A 71 8.18 -2.31 -0.80
C VAL A 71 7.53 -1.08 -1.44
N LEU A 72 6.46 -1.29 -2.21
CA LEU A 72 5.59 -0.24 -2.73
C LEU A 72 4.22 -0.41 -2.08
N ASP A 73 3.73 0.62 -1.41
CA ASP A 73 2.42 0.63 -0.77
C ASP A 73 1.45 1.50 -1.57
N LEU A 74 0.37 0.90 -2.06
CA LEU A 74 -0.66 1.55 -2.86
C LEU A 74 -1.83 1.94 -1.94
N GLY A 75 -2.24 3.21 -2.00
CA GLY A 75 -3.20 3.77 -1.05
C GLY A 75 -2.61 3.92 0.34
N CYS A 76 -1.41 4.50 0.43
CA CYS A 76 -0.61 4.53 1.67
C CYS A 76 -1.17 5.42 2.78
N SER A 77 -2.23 6.19 2.52
CA SER A 77 -2.90 7.03 3.51
C SER A 77 -1.94 7.95 4.27
N GLY A 78 -1.88 7.83 5.62
CA GLY A 78 -0.96 8.58 6.48
C GLY A 78 0.51 8.17 6.36
N GLY A 79 0.81 6.99 5.79
CA GLY A 79 2.18 6.54 5.50
C GLY A 79 2.88 5.76 6.63
N ALA A 80 2.21 5.40 7.74
CA ALA A 80 2.87 4.72 8.85
C ALA A 80 3.43 3.34 8.46
N PHE A 81 2.75 2.60 7.58
CA PHE A 81 3.30 1.33 7.09
C PHE A 81 4.60 1.55 6.31
N VAL A 82 4.63 2.54 5.40
CA VAL A 82 5.85 2.92 4.67
C VAL A 82 6.97 3.28 5.64
N ARG A 83 6.68 4.12 6.64
CA ARG A 83 7.65 4.50 7.67
C ARG A 83 8.15 3.29 8.45
N SER A 84 7.28 2.36 8.83
CA SER A 84 7.68 1.18 9.60
C SER A 84 8.67 0.29 8.85
N ILE A 85 8.51 0.14 7.52
CA ILE A 85 9.45 -0.59 6.66
C ILE A 85 10.80 0.15 6.56
N LEU A 86 10.77 1.50 6.48
CA LEU A 86 11.99 2.31 6.49
C LEU A 86 12.74 2.21 7.84
N GLU A 87 12.02 2.18 8.96
CA GLU A 87 12.59 2.00 10.31
C GLU A 87 13.21 0.61 10.50
N ASP A 88 12.72 -0.40 9.81
CA ASP A 88 13.32 -1.74 9.74
C ASP A 88 14.58 -1.79 8.85
N GLY A 89 14.97 -0.67 8.22
CA GLY A 89 16.19 -0.54 7.40
C GLY A 89 16.02 -0.89 5.92
N TYR A 90 14.78 -1.06 5.45
CA TYR A 90 14.47 -1.40 4.06
C TYR A 90 14.05 -0.17 3.25
N THR A 91 13.86 -0.35 1.95
CA THR A 91 13.34 0.70 1.06
C THR A 91 11.82 0.60 0.96
N ALA A 92 11.12 1.70 1.19
CA ALA A 92 9.68 1.76 0.98
C ALA A 92 9.25 3.06 0.29
N ILE A 93 8.20 2.97 -0.51
CA ILE A 93 7.53 4.10 -1.19
C ILE A 93 6.03 3.93 -1.02
N GLY A 94 5.32 5.00 -0.72
CA GLY A 94 3.86 5.04 -0.66
C GLY A 94 3.27 5.91 -1.77
N LEU A 95 2.18 5.43 -2.37
CA LEU A 95 1.37 6.17 -3.33
C LEU A 95 -0.03 6.37 -2.76
N GLU A 96 -0.54 7.60 -2.83
CA GLU A 96 -1.87 7.97 -2.35
C GLU A 96 -2.65 8.71 -3.45
N GLY A 97 -3.90 8.31 -3.69
CA GLY A 97 -4.76 8.88 -4.73
C GLY A 97 -5.32 10.26 -4.39
N SER A 98 -5.24 10.68 -3.12
CA SER A 98 -5.64 12.01 -2.64
C SER A 98 -4.42 12.82 -2.21
N ASP A 99 -4.45 14.13 -2.47
CA ASP A 99 -3.40 15.03 -2.00
C ASP A 99 -3.70 15.69 -0.64
N VAL A 100 -4.80 15.32 0.00
CA VAL A 100 -5.26 15.93 1.25
C VAL A 100 -4.26 15.68 2.38
N SER A 101 -3.81 14.44 2.58
CA SER A 101 -2.80 14.12 3.61
C SER A 101 -1.48 14.85 3.36
N LYS A 102 -1.07 14.99 2.09
CA LYS A 102 0.11 15.77 1.68
C LYS A 102 -0.06 17.27 2.00
N LYS A 103 -1.20 17.86 1.64
CA LYS A 103 -1.51 19.28 1.91
C LYS A 103 -1.56 19.60 3.38
N LEU A 104 -2.15 18.72 4.19
CA LEU A 104 -2.28 18.88 5.62
C LEU A 104 -1.02 18.46 6.38
N GLN A 105 -0.03 17.87 5.73
CA GLN A 105 1.16 17.25 6.35
C GLN A 105 0.75 16.25 7.43
N GLY A 106 -0.37 15.54 7.19
CA GLY A 106 -0.94 14.55 8.12
C GLY A 106 -0.12 13.26 8.14
N GLY A 107 -0.26 12.50 9.23
CA GLY A 107 0.48 11.24 9.40
C GLY A 107 1.99 11.44 9.24
N GLU A 108 2.60 10.67 8.35
CA GLU A 108 4.05 10.65 8.10
C GLU A 108 4.48 11.56 6.95
N TRP A 109 3.56 12.26 6.28
CA TRP A 109 3.86 13.10 5.12
C TRP A 109 4.84 14.24 5.43
N GLY A 110 4.83 14.77 6.66
CA GLY A 110 5.81 15.75 7.12
C GLY A 110 7.15 15.11 7.52
N ALA A 111 7.15 13.85 7.92
CA ALA A 111 8.34 13.15 8.42
C ALA A 111 9.16 12.44 7.33
N ILE A 112 8.47 11.86 6.33
CA ILE A 112 9.11 11.11 5.24
C ILE A 112 8.66 11.59 3.84
N PRO A 113 8.67 12.92 3.55
CA PRO A 113 8.09 13.49 2.33
C PRO A 113 8.76 12.99 1.03
N LEU A 114 9.97 12.44 1.11
CA LEU A 114 10.70 11.90 -0.05
C LEU A 114 10.30 10.48 -0.41
N HIS A 115 9.44 9.85 0.39
CA HIS A 115 8.96 8.47 0.23
C HIS A 115 7.47 8.36 -0.02
N LEU A 116 6.71 9.46 0.10
CA LEU A 116 5.27 9.50 -0.12
C LEU A 116 4.94 10.41 -1.31
N PHE A 117 4.13 9.90 -2.24
CA PHE A 117 3.77 10.60 -3.46
C PHE A 117 2.26 10.53 -3.71
N THR A 118 1.70 11.57 -4.31
CA THR A 118 0.34 11.52 -4.84
C THR A 118 0.34 10.86 -6.21
N CYS A 119 -0.55 9.87 -6.43
CA CYS A 119 -0.64 9.13 -7.67
C CYS A 119 -1.98 8.42 -7.80
N ASP A 120 -2.64 8.56 -8.95
CA ASP A 120 -3.71 7.65 -9.37
C ASP A 120 -3.08 6.32 -9.78
N ILE A 121 -3.18 5.33 -8.90
CA ILE A 121 -2.57 4.01 -9.10
C ILE A 121 -3.23 3.17 -10.20
N ALA A 122 -4.44 3.53 -10.63
CA ALA A 122 -5.13 2.87 -11.73
C ALA A 122 -4.71 3.44 -13.11
N ALA A 123 -4.14 4.66 -13.13
CA ALA A 123 -3.53 5.26 -14.32
C ALA A 123 -2.05 4.85 -14.44
N PRO A 124 -1.46 4.85 -15.65
CA PRO A 124 -0.06 4.49 -15.83
C PRO A 124 0.91 5.36 -15.03
N PHE A 125 1.81 4.74 -14.30
CA PHE A 125 2.89 5.41 -13.57
C PHE A 125 4.21 4.62 -13.63
N THR A 126 5.30 5.29 -13.33
CA THR A 126 6.65 4.70 -13.22
C THR A 126 7.41 5.37 -12.09
N ILE A 127 8.10 4.58 -11.29
CA ILE A 127 9.00 5.06 -10.24
C ILE A 127 10.43 4.81 -10.68
N CYS A 128 11.27 5.84 -10.62
CA CYS A 128 12.66 5.79 -10.98
C CYS A 128 13.55 6.24 -9.82
N PHE A 129 14.75 5.70 -9.72
CA PHE A 129 15.81 6.31 -8.94
C PHE A 129 16.14 7.71 -9.49
N ALA A 130 16.77 8.56 -8.66
CA ALA A 130 17.19 9.89 -9.07
C ALA A 130 18.03 9.89 -10.37
N GLN A 131 18.79 8.80 -10.63
CA GLN A 131 19.60 8.59 -11.82
C GLN A 131 18.80 8.13 -13.05
N GLY A 132 17.48 8.00 -12.96
CA GLY A 132 16.59 7.67 -14.07
C GLY A 132 16.35 6.18 -14.33
N LYS A 133 17.00 5.27 -13.58
CA LYS A 133 16.73 3.83 -13.70
C LYS A 133 15.41 3.49 -13.01
N SER A 134 14.54 2.72 -13.65
CA SER A 134 13.28 2.24 -13.06
C SER A 134 13.52 1.42 -11.80
N VAL A 135 12.68 1.65 -10.80
CA VAL A 135 12.66 0.86 -9.57
C VAL A 135 11.69 -0.31 -9.76
N LEU A 136 12.16 -1.51 -9.43
CA LEU A 136 11.31 -2.68 -9.28
C LEU A 136 11.27 -3.08 -7.80
N PHE A 137 10.09 -3.49 -7.35
CA PHE A 137 9.82 -3.83 -5.97
C PHE A 137 9.75 -5.35 -5.78
N ASP A 138 10.13 -5.81 -4.61
CA ASP A 138 9.97 -7.20 -4.21
C ASP A 138 8.56 -7.48 -3.76
N VAL A 139 7.92 -6.45 -3.19
CA VAL A 139 6.55 -6.51 -2.70
C VAL A 139 5.80 -5.23 -3.08
N VAL A 140 4.57 -5.40 -3.54
CA VAL A 140 3.56 -4.35 -3.64
C VAL A 140 2.45 -4.67 -2.66
N THR A 141 2.00 -3.70 -1.88
CA THR A 141 0.89 -3.85 -0.93
C THR A 141 -0.27 -2.93 -1.26
N ALA A 142 -1.48 -3.32 -0.84
CA ALA A 142 -2.68 -2.48 -0.89
C ALA A 142 -3.62 -2.87 0.26
N TRP A 143 -3.88 -1.95 1.19
CA TRP A 143 -4.62 -2.23 2.41
C TRP A 143 -5.99 -1.55 2.38
N GLU A 144 -7.04 -2.30 2.02
CA GLU A 144 -8.40 -1.75 1.81
C GLU A 144 -8.42 -0.62 0.78
N VAL A 145 -7.96 -0.94 -0.43
CA VAL A 145 -7.82 0.01 -1.54
C VAL A 145 -8.54 -0.47 -2.79
N LEU A 146 -8.51 -1.78 -3.05
CA LEU A 146 -8.97 -2.34 -4.31
C LEU A 146 -10.47 -2.10 -4.54
N GLU A 147 -11.27 -2.17 -3.49
CA GLU A 147 -12.71 -1.93 -3.50
C GLU A 147 -13.09 -0.49 -3.83
N HIS A 148 -12.17 0.47 -3.63
CA HIS A 148 -12.36 1.88 -3.98
C HIS A 148 -12.08 2.19 -5.45
N ILE A 149 -11.46 1.26 -6.19
CA ILE A 149 -11.12 1.45 -7.61
C ILE A 149 -12.30 1.02 -8.48
N PRO A 150 -12.79 1.85 -9.41
CA PRO A 150 -13.86 1.47 -10.33
C PRO A 150 -13.52 0.20 -11.12
N GLU A 151 -14.49 -0.70 -11.29
CA GLU A 151 -14.30 -2.03 -11.89
C GLU A 151 -13.59 -1.95 -13.26
N GLN A 152 -13.97 -1.00 -14.11
CA GLN A 152 -13.34 -0.81 -15.42
C GLN A 152 -11.87 -0.40 -15.38
N MET A 153 -11.35 0.03 -14.21
CA MET A 153 -9.98 0.45 -14.02
C MET A 153 -9.09 -0.64 -13.40
N ILE A 154 -9.68 -1.74 -12.91
CA ILE A 154 -8.97 -2.83 -12.23
C ILE A 154 -7.89 -3.47 -13.13
N SER A 155 -8.19 -3.64 -14.42
CA SER A 155 -7.19 -4.16 -15.37
C SER A 155 -5.94 -3.28 -15.44
N GLY A 156 -6.12 -1.96 -15.47
CA GLY A 156 -5.00 -1.00 -15.46
C GLY A 156 -4.21 -1.02 -14.16
N LEU A 157 -4.91 -1.13 -13.02
CA LEU A 157 -4.28 -1.30 -11.70
C LEU A 157 -3.42 -2.57 -11.66
N ALA A 158 -3.97 -3.70 -12.09
CA ALA A 158 -3.25 -4.97 -12.09
C ALA A 158 -2.02 -4.94 -13.03
N ASP A 159 -2.12 -4.27 -14.18
CA ASP A 159 -0.98 -4.02 -15.08
C ASP A 159 0.10 -3.15 -14.41
N ASN A 160 -0.28 -2.13 -13.64
CA ASN A 160 0.67 -1.30 -12.90
C ASN A 160 1.37 -2.09 -11.80
N ILE A 161 0.64 -2.90 -11.02
CA ILE A 161 1.20 -3.78 -10.00
C ILE A 161 2.21 -4.74 -10.64
N PHE A 162 1.81 -5.42 -11.72
CA PHE A 162 2.66 -6.37 -12.43
C PHE A 162 3.97 -5.73 -12.94
N ARG A 163 3.88 -4.53 -13.55
CA ARG A 163 5.06 -3.83 -14.10
C ARG A 163 6.02 -3.33 -13.04
N ASN A 164 5.54 -2.99 -11.85
CA ASN A 164 6.38 -2.50 -10.76
C ASN A 164 6.97 -3.63 -9.90
N LEU A 165 6.49 -4.87 -10.02
CA LEU A 165 7.04 -6.03 -9.34
C LEU A 165 8.20 -6.67 -10.11
N ARG A 166 9.21 -7.14 -9.39
CA ARG A 166 10.20 -8.08 -9.91
C ARG A 166 9.57 -9.42 -10.21
N GLU A 167 10.21 -10.20 -11.07
CA GLU A 167 9.85 -11.61 -11.28
C GLU A 167 9.91 -12.36 -9.95
N GLY A 168 8.87 -13.15 -9.66
CA GLY A 168 8.71 -13.84 -8.39
C GLY A 168 8.36 -12.95 -7.20
N GLY A 169 8.15 -11.63 -7.40
CA GLY A 169 7.72 -10.69 -6.38
C GLY A 169 6.26 -10.91 -5.95
N PHE A 170 5.88 -10.32 -4.83
CA PHE A 170 4.57 -10.55 -4.21
C PHE A 170 3.68 -9.31 -4.26
N PHE A 171 2.40 -9.54 -4.57
CA PHE A 171 1.34 -8.57 -4.30
C PHE A 171 0.54 -9.07 -3.09
N ILE A 172 0.43 -8.22 -2.07
CA ILE A 172 -0.24 -8.57 -0.80
C ILE A 172 -1.28 -7.49 -0.51
N ALA A 173 -2.54 -7.89 -0.29
CA ALA A 173 -3.63 -6.95 -0.10
C ALA A 173 -4.67 -7.43 0.91
N SER A 174 -5.37 -6.48 1.53
CA SER A 174 -6.70 -6.69 2.12
C SER A 174 -7.76 -6.04 1.24
N VAL A 175 -8.93 -6.65 1.17
CA VAL A 175 -10.06 -6.20 0.34
C VAL A 175 -11.35 -6.30 1.13
N ALA A 176 -12.10 -5.20 1.23
CA ALA A 176 -13.43 -5.19 1.84
C ALA A 176 -14.49 -5.78 0.91
N THR A 177 -15.44 -6.53 1.47
CA THR A 177 -16.56 -7.13 0.73
C THR A 177 -17.91 -6.55 1.11
N PHE A 178 -17.93 -5.46 1.87
CA PHE A 178 -19.15 -4.74 2.22
C PHE A 178 -19.28 -3.44 1.43
N ARG A 179 -20.50 -2.95 1.31
CA ARG A 179 -20.78 -1.65 0.68
C ARG A 179 -20.49 -0.53 1.68
N ASP A 180 -19.79 0.50 1.22
CA ASP A 180 -19.59 1.74 1.96
C ASP A 180 -20.01 2.94 1.11
N SER A 181 -20.80 3.82 1.72
CA SER A 181 -21.32 5.02 1.06
C SER A 181 -21.71 6.09 2.09
N ASN A 182 -21.58 7.34 1.71
CA ASN A 182 -22.04 8.45 2.53
C ASN A 182 -23.55 8.63 2.34
N PRO A 183 -24.39 8.44 3.37
CA PRO A 183 -25.84 8.53 3.25
C PRO A 183 -26.36 9.96 2.97
N ILE A 184 -25.53 11.00 3.26
CA ILE A 184 -25.91 12.39 3.08
C ILE A 184 -25.58 12.87 1.66
N SER A 185 -24.35 12.60 1.20
CA SER A 185 -23.88 13.04 -0.13
C SER A 185 -24.20 12.05 -1.24
N GLY A 186 -24.55 10.80 -0.92
CA GLY A 186 -24.72 9.71 -1.88
C GLY A 186 -23.39 9.21 -2.49
N ALA A 187 -22.26 9.69 -2.04
CA ALA A 187 -20.95 9.22 -2.51
C ALA A 187 -20.77 7.73 -2.17
N VAL A 188 -20.43 6.93 -3.18
CA VAL A 188 -20.12 5.50 -3.02
C VAL A 188 -18.61 5.36 -2.90
N TYR A 189 -18.14 4.87 -1.76
CA TYR A 189 -16.73 4.65 -1.50
C TYR A 189 -16.25 3.28 -1.99
N HIS A 190 -16.93 2.20 -1.62
CA HIS A 190 -16.65 0.85 -2.13
C HIS A 190 -17.42 0.61 -3.42
N CYS A 191 -16.83 0.95 -4.56
CA CYS A 191 -17.46 0.84 -5.87
C CYS A 191 -17.25 -0.52 -6.55
N THR A 192 -16.26 -1.31 -6.14
CA THR A 192 -15.98 -2.64 -6.68
C THR A 192 -16.02 -3.70 -5.57
N VAL A 193 -17.23 -4.03 -5.13
CA VAL A 193 -17.47 -5.07 -4.12
C VAL A 193 -17.68 -6.40 -4.83
N LYS A 194 -16.70 -7.29 -4.77
CA LYS A 194 -16.67 -8.58 -5.48
C LYS A 194 -16.17 -9.68 -4.56
N SER A 195 -16.45 -10.95 -4.94
CA SER A 195 -15.93 -12.11 -4.21
C SER A 195 -14.41 -12.26 -4.37
N ARG A 196 -13.82 -13.04 -3.47
CA ARG A 196 -12.38 -13.35 -3.51
C ARG A 196 -11.98 -14.03 -4.83
N GLU A 197 -12.81 -14.95 -5.31
CA GLU A 197 -12.60 -15.70 -6.55
C GLU A 197 -12.55 -14.76 -7.76
N TRP A 198 -13.43 -13.74 -7.80
CA TRP A 198 -13.42 -12.74 -8.85
C TRP A 198 -12.10 -11.97 -8.89
N TRP A 199 -11.57 -11.56 -7.74
CA TRP A 199 -10.28 -10.88 -7.66
C TRP A 199 -9.12 -11.79 -8.07
N LEU A 200 -9.11 -13.05 -7.64
CA LEU A 200 -8.12 -14.04 -8.06
C LEU A 200 -8.11 -14.24 -9.57
N GLU A 201 -9.29 -14.32 -10.19
CA GLU A 201 -9.42 -14.43 -11.65
C GLU A 201 -8.80 -13.20 -12.34
N LYS A 202 -9.16 -11.98 -11.90
CA LYS A 202 -8.64 -10.73 -12.49
C LYS A 202 -7.12 -10.61 -12.40
N PHE A 203 -6.53 -10.99 -11.29
CA PHE A 203 -5.07 -11.00 -11.16
C PHE A 203 -4.42 -12.16 -11.93
N SER A 204 -5.07 -13.32 -12.03
CA SER A 204 -4.54 -14.45 -12.79
C SER A 204 -4.45 -14.14 -14.28
N GLU A 205 -5.41 -13.39 -14.85
CA GLU A 205 -5.39 -12.87 -16.23
C GLU A 205 -4.13 -12.03 -16.53
N LYS A 206 -3.49 -11.48 -15.48
CA LYS A 206 -2.28 -10.63 -15.55
C LYS A 206 -0.99 -11.36 -15.21
N GLY A 207 -1.03 -12.68 -14.99
CA GLY A 207 0.15 -13.48 -14.70
C GLY A 207 0.49 -13.63 -13.23
N PHE A 208 -0.46 -13.36 -12.33
CA PHE A 208 -0.33 -13.68 -10.92
C PHE A 208 -0.84 -15.08 -10.59
N GLU A 209 -0.28 -15.68 -9.58
CA GLU A 209 -0.78 -16.90 -8.96
C GLU A 209 -0.96 -16.71 -7.46
N GLU A 210 -1.97 -17.37 -6.89
CA GLU A 210 -2.14 -17.37 -5.45
C GLU A 210 -1.00 -18.13 -4.77
N PHE A 211 -0.43 -17.55 -3.72
CA PHE A 211 0.68 -18.13 -2.99
C PHE A 211 0.27 -18.53 -1.58
N HIS A 212 0.31 -19.84 -1.29
CA HIS A 212 -0.05 -20.40 0.01
C HIS A 212 1.13 -20.68 0.94
N GLY A 213 2.37 -20.50 0.46
CA GLY A 213 3.60 -20.78 1.23
C GLY A 213 4.01 -19.67 2.21
N HIS A 214 3.05 -18.95 2.78
CA HIS A 214 3.30 -17.89 3.76
C HIS A 214 2.84 -18.27 5.17
N SER A 215 3.33 -17.54 6.18
CA SER A 215 3.01 -17.76 7.60
C SER A 215 2.13 -16.67 8.21
N PHE A 216 1.52 -15.81 7.39
CA PHE A 216 0.62 -14.77 7.88
C PHE A 216 -0.62 -15.40 8.52
N GLN A 217 -1.05 -14.85 9.65
CA GLN A 217 -2.24 -15.25 10.39
C GLN A 217 -3.10 -14.03 10.66
N THR A 218 -4.35 -14.23 11.08
CA THR A 218 -5.20 -13.17 11.61
C THR A 218 -4.46 -12.41 12.71
N GLY A 219 -4.49 -11.09 12.66
CA GLY A 219 -3.74 -10.24 13.57
C GLY A 219 -2.33 -9.85 13.11
N ASP A 220 -1.76 -10.52 12.10
CA ASP A 220 -0.48 -10.11 11.52
C ASP A 220 -0.64 -9.02 10.45
N TRP A 221 -1.79 -8.96 9.81
CA TRP A 221 -2.04 -8.05 8.69
C TRP A 221 -2.00 -6.57 9.12
N VAL A 222 -1.70 -5.68 8.20
CA VAL A 222 -1.68 -4.24 8.49
C VAL A 222 -3.11 -3.72 8.67
N ARG A 223 -4.04 -4.19 7.84
CA ARG A 223 -5.47 -3.88 7.93
C ARG A 223 -6.32 -5.13 7.74
N GLY A 224 -7.61 -4.99 8.05
CA GLY A 224 -8.52 -6.13 8.04
C GLY A 224 -8.50 -6.97 9.31
N ASN A 225 -7.84 -6.49 10.40
CA ASN A 225 -7.78 -7.17 11.71
C ASN A 225 -8.35 -6.33 12.85
N GLY A 226 -8.92 -5.17 12.54
CA GLY A 226 -9.27 -4.20 13.56
C GLY A 226 -10.38 -4.66 14.50
N LYS A 227 -10.21 -4.44 15.81
CA LYS A 227 -11.20 -4.75 16.84
C LYS A 227 -12.54 -4.01 16.69
N GLY A 228 -12.63 -3.00 15.88
CA GLY A 228 -13.87 -2.29 15.60
C GLY A 228 -14.68 -2.95 14.50
N LEU A 229 -14.01 -3.77 13.70
CA LEU A 229 -14.57 -4.45 12.54
C LEU A 229 -14.54 -5.97 12.69
N THR A 230 -14.19 -6.47 13.88
CA THR A 230 -13.90 -7.86 14.14
C THR A 230 -12.80 -8.42 13.24
N ASP A 231 -12.11 -9.44 13.67
CA ASP A 231 -11.10 -10.13 12.87
C ASP A 231 -11.70 -10.48 11.52
N TRP A 232 -11.14 -9.92 10.46
CA TRP A 232 -11.61 -10.19 9.10
C TRP A 232 -11.26 -11.62 8.75
N HIS A 233 -12.25 -12.48 8.91
CA HIS A 233 -12.20 -13.81 8.37
C HIS A 233 -12.85 -13.80 6.99
N PRO A 234 -12.29 -14.52 6.02
CA PRO A 234 -12.94 -14.70 4.71
C PRO A 234 -14.39 -15.17 4.82
N ASP A 235 -14.69 -15.93 5.88
CA ASP A 235 -16.01 -16.51 6.14
C ASP A 235 -17.02 -15.52 6.75
N ASP A 236 -16.55 -14.38 7.28
CA ASP A 236 -17.42 -13.39 7.94
C ASP A 236 -18.09 -12.43 6.95
N GLY A 237 -17.76 -12.50 5.67
CA GLY A 237 -18.32 -11.65 4.62
C GLY A 237 -17.89 -10.16 4.73
N HIS A 238 -16.94 -9.83 5.57
CA HIS A 238 -16.44 -8.45 5.73
C HIS A 238 -15.21 -8.14 4.88
N GLY A 239 -14.46 -9.16 4.47
CA GLY A 239 -13.28 -8.99 3.64
C GLY A 239 -12.41 -10.24 3.59
N PHE A 240 -11.29 -10.12 2.91
CA PHE A 240 -10.30 -11.18 2.78
C PHE A 240 -8.92 -10.61 2.50
N HIS A 241 -7.90 -11.47 2.63
CA HIS A 241 -6.52 -11.15 2.26
C HIS A 241 -6.10 -11.93 1.00
N LEU A 242 -5.25 -11.29 0.21
CA LEU A 242 -4.61 -11.86 -0.97
C LEU A 242 -3.10 -11.90 -0.75
N VAL A 243 -2.48 -13.02 -1.06
CA VAL A 243 -1.03 -13.14 -1.22
C VAL A 243 -0.79 -13.75 -2.59
N LEU A 244 -0.41 -12.91 -3.55
CA LEU A 244 -0.22 -13.30 -4.94
C LEU A 244 1.24 -13.18 -5.31
N ARG A 245 1.72 -14.09 -6.15
CA ARG A 245 3.08 -14.09 -6.68
C ARG A 245 3.06 -13.81 -8.18
N LYS A 246 3.92 -12.91 -8.63
CA LYS A 246 4.17 -12.69 -10.04
C LYS A 246 4.89 -13.90 -10.64
N ARG A 247 4.34 -14.46 -11.74
CA ARG A 247 4.95 -15.55 -12.51
C ARG A 247 6.05 -15.03 -13.41
#